data_9aad8cf6deaa0f393d4443cb8ab75781
#
_entry.id   9aad8cf6deaa0f393d4443cb8ab75781
#
_cell.length_a   1.000
_cell.length_b   1.000
_cell.length_c   1.000
_cell.angle_alpha   90.00
_cell.angle_beta   90.00
_cell.angle_gamma   90.00
#
_symmetry.space_group_name_H-M   'P 1'
#
loop_
_entity.id
_entity.type
_entity.pdbx_description
1 polymer ?
#
loop_
_entity_poly.entity_id
_entity_poly.type
_entity_poly.pdbx_seq_one_letter_code
_entity_poly.pdbx_strand_id
1 'polypeptide(L)'
;ADGRECRIESRATRVPRGILSRAAFNERLKELNPAIRTTRESSARYMPYMGNNKGLDAQRDRTLKTADSVRAARLIPDRLMKSLFSDPEFVKREVKKPRKLMEQLLLQAAIMQDVDYLGISLYDLFTGEEIYAAWEDENFRRYVMFGPSKRFGDPIIADAKPLLRNIVETAEEVIGGGKELAASLRFGHDVNVIPLLALLGVEGASARVSTPEEAAEVWQVHRVSPMAANVQFIFFRNPAGDVLVRILHNERDAGLPLGGGPYYRWETFRDYCKSLYE
;
A
#
# COMPACT_ATOMS: atom_id res chain seq x y z
N ALA A 1 16.42 26.55 -12.45
CA ALA A 1 15.15 26.87 -11.77
C ALA A 1 14.95 28.37 -11.91
N ASP A 2 13.80 28.79 -12.43
CA ASP A 2 13.44 30.17 -12.78
C ASP A 2 13.03 31.03 -11.56
N GLY A 3 13.38 30.61 -10.34
CA GLY A 3 13.13 31.34 -9.10
C GLY A 3 11.67 31.39 -8.63
N ARG A 4 10.75 30.67 -9.30
CA ARG A 4 9.36 30.60 -8.86
C ARG A 4 9.21 29.79 -7.60
N GLU A 5 8.35 30.24 -6.70
CA GLU A 5 7.98 29.51 -5.49
C GLU A 5 7.25 28.22 -5.87
N CYS A 6 7.76 27.08 -5.40
CA CYS A 6 7.16 25.76 -5.65
C CYS A 6 6.31 25.36 -4.43
N ARG A 7 4.99 25.42 -4.57
CA ARG A 7 4.04 25.05 -3.51
C ARG A 7 3.63 23.59 -3.59
N ILE A 8 3.78 22.89 -2.47
CA ILE A 8 3.41 21.48 -2.33
C ILE A 8 2.46 21.32 -1.14
N GLU A 9 1.28 20.78 -1.39
CA GLU A 9 0.43 20.30 -0.29
C GLU A 9 0.94 18.96 0.20
N SER A 10 1.06 18.82 1.52
CA SER A 10 1.58 17.60 2.12
C SER A 10 0.71 17.21 3.32
N ARG A 11 -0.01 16.09 3.17
CA ARG A 11 -0.96 15.55 4.13
C ARG A 11 -0.53 14.17 4.58
N ALA A 12 -0.77 13.84 5.86
CA ALA A 12 -0.55 12.51 6.40
C ALA A 12 -1.76 12.05 7.22
N THR A 13 -1.93 10.75 7.34
CA THR A 13 -2.82 10.17 8.36
C THR A 13 -2.34 10.57 9.75
N ARG A 14 -3.22 10.44 10.77
CA ARG A 14 -2.86 10.76 12.17
C ARG A 14 -2.00 9.69 12.86
N VAL A 15 -1.52 8.71 12.12
CA VAL A 15 -0.64 7.65 12.65
C VAL A 15 0.81 8.17 12.67
N PRO A 16 1.57 7.98 13.77
CA PRO A 16 2.91 8.53 13.92
C PRO A 16 3.86 8.25 12.75
N ARG A 17 3.90 7.01 12.24
CA ARG A 17 4.75 6.66 11.09
C ARG A 17 4.38 7.40 9.80
N GLY A 18 3.10 7.66 9.52
CA GLY A 18 2.70 8.48 8.38
C GLY A 18 3.14 9.94 8.54
N ILE A 19 3.05 10.48 9.76
CA ILE A 19 3.51 11.84 10.09
C ILE A 19 5.03 11.93 9.92
N LEU A 20 5.79 10.95 10.41
CA LEU A 20 7.25 10.91 10.30
C LEU A 20 7.70 10.75 8.84
N SER A 21 7.09 9.86 8.07
CA SER A 21 7.39 9.70 6.64
C SER A 21 7.17 11.00 5.87
N ARG A 22 6.04 11.68 6.11
CA ARG A 22 5.79 13.00 5.53
C ARG A 22 6.86 14.01 5.93
N ALA A 23 7.25 14.06 7.20
CA ALA A 23 8.24 15.02 7.68
C ALA A 23 9.59 14.82 7.00
N ALA A 24 10.10 13.57 7.00
CA ALA A 24 11.36 13.22 6.37
C ALA A 24 11.35 13.53 4.86
N PHE A 25 10.27 13.18 4.16
CA PHE A 25 10.13 13.47 2.73
C PHE A 25 10.13 14.98 2.45
N ASN A 26 9.37 15.76 3.23
CA ASN A 26 9.32 17.23 3.07
C ASN A 26 10.69 17.88 3.35
N GLU A 27 11.45 17.40 4.31
CA GLU A 27 12.79 17.90 4.60
C GLU A 27 13.74 17.58 3.46
N ARG A 28 13.70 16.35 2.93
CA ARG A 28 14.50 15.98 1.77
C ARG A 28 14.18 16.83 0.54
N LEU A 29 12.93 17.14 0.29
CA LEU A 29 12.54 18.04 -0.80
C LEU A 29 13.16 19.44 -0.65
N LYS A 30 13.19 20.00 0.57
CA LYS A 30 13.79 21.31 0.84
C LYS A 30 15.31 21.31 0.72
N GLU A 31 15.96 20.21 1.10
CA GLU A 31 17.41 20.05 0.86
C GLU A 31 17.73 20.09 -0.63
N LEU A 32 16.90 19.42 -1.46
CA LEU A 32 17.08 19.41 -2.92
C LEU A 32 16.75 20.75 -3.56
N ASN A 33 15.74 21.46 -3.05
CA ASN A 33 15.34 22.78 -3.53
C ASN A 33 14.76 23.64 -2.40
N PRO A 34 15.55 24.59 -1.85
CA PRO A 34 15.10 25.48 -0.76
C PRO A 34 13.91 26.40 -1.09
N ALA A 35 13.57 26.56 -2.38
CA ALA A 35 12.40 27.33 -2.80
C ALA A 35 11.08 26.57 -2.60
N ILE A 36 11.12 25.27 -2.29
CA ILE A 36 9.91 24.49 -2.02
C ILE A 36 9.25 24.91 -0.70
N ARG A 37 7.95 25.18 -0.79
CA ARG A 37 7.08 25.45 0.37
C ARG A 37 6.09 24.29 0.53
N THR A 38 6.10 23.68 1.70
CA THR A 38 5.23 22.53 2.01
C THR A 38 4.21 22.89 3.09
N THR A 39 2.97 22.48 2.92
CA THR A 39 1.99 22.48 4.04
C THR A 39 2.25 21.28 4.96
N ARG A 40 1.63 21.31 6.16
CA ARG A 40 1.73 20.20 7.13
C ARG A 40 0.34 19.93 7.71
N GLU A 41 -0.38 19.03 7.07
CA GLU A 41 -1.69 18.61 7.56
C GLU A 41 -1.63 17.16 8.06
N SER A 42 -2.25 16.87 9.21
CA SER A 42 -2.45 15.51 9.70
C SER A 42 -3.95 15.29 9.91
N SER A 43 -4.54 14.50 9.04
CA SER A 43 -5.99 14.28 9.01
C SER A 43 -6.31 12.87 8.54
N ALA A 44 -7.35 12.26 9.14
CA ALA A 44 -7.92 11.02 8.68
C ALA A 44 -9.16 11.22 7.78
N ARG A 45 -9.45 12.46 7.36
CA ARG A 45 -10.70 12.80 6.64
C ARG A 45 -10.88 12.01 5.34
N TYR A 46 -9.79 11.83 4.58
CA TYR A 46 -9.82 11.13 3.28
C TYR A 46 -9.07 9.81 3.30
N MET A 47 -8.22 9.59 4.30
CA MET A 47 -7.36 8.44 4.45
C MET A 47 -7.50 7.85 5.86
N PRO A 48 -8.64 7.25 6.21
CA PRO A 48 -8.78 6.61 7.51
C PRO A 48 -7.77 5.46 7.64
N TYR A 49 -7.14 5.33 8.81
CA TYR A 49 -6.16 4.25 9.04
C TYR A 49 -6.84 2.88 9.11
N MET A 50 -8.04 2.82 9.66
CA MET A 50 -8.88 1.62 9.67
C MET A 50 -10.28 2.04 9.26
N GLY A 51 -10.81 1.40 8.23
CA GLY A 51 -12.17 1.64 7.76
C GLY A 51 -13.22 1.30 8.82
N ASN A 52 -14.37 1.93 8.72
CA ASN A 52 -15.47 1.80 9.70
C ASN A 52 -16.37 0.56 9.43
N ASN A 53 -15.77 -0.57 9.07
CA ASN A 53 -16.46 -1.78 8.61
C ASN A 53 -16.80 -2.76 9.74
N LYS A 54 -17.38 -2.27 10.84
CA LYS A 54 -17.71 -3.08 12.04
C LYS A 54 -18.54 -4.35 11.74
N GLY A 55 -19.41 -4.31 10.75
CA GLY A 55 -20.23 -5.48 10.36
C GLY A 55 -19.45 -6.59 9.63
N LEU A 56 -18.31 -6.27 9.03
CA LEU A 56 -17.45 -7.23 8.33
C LEU A 56 -16.43 -7.91 9.24
N ASP A 57 -16.08 -7.30 10.37
CA ASP A 57 -14.97 -7.75 11.22
C ASP A 57 -15.17 -9.20 11.69
N ALA A 58 -16.35 -9.57 12.15
CA ALA A 58 -16.63 -10.93 12.64
C ALA A 58 -16.55 -12.00 11.53
N GLN A 59 -16.91 -11.67 10.29
CA GLN A 59 -16.80 -12.60 9.16
C GLN A 59 -15.37 -12.70 8.66
N ARG A 60 -14.67 -11.56 8.57
CA ARG A 60 -13.23 -11.52 8.24
C ARG A 60 -12.43 -12.28 9.27
N ASP A 61 -12.69 -12.09 10.55
CA ASP A 61 -12.03 -12.80 11.64
C ASP A 61 -12.20 -14.32 11.55
N ARG A 62 -13.39 -14.81 11.20
CA ARG A 62 -13.60 -16.25 10.97
C ARG A 62 -12.79 -16.77 9.79
N THR A 63 -12.77 -16.05 8.69
CA THR A 63 -11.99 -16.40 7.50
C THR A 63 -10.50 -16.40 7.80
N LEU A 64 -10.00 -15.40 8.53
CA LEU A 64 -8.60 -15.30 8.95
C LEU A 64 -8.23 -16.40 9.95
N LYS A 65 -9.12 -16.80 10.86
CA LYS A 65 -8.89 -17.94 11.76
C LYS A 65 -8.77 -19.26 11.01
N THR A 66 -9.54 -19.45 9.94
CA THR A 66 -9.40 -20.64 9.09
C THR A 66 -8.03 -20.61 8.39
N ALA A 67 -7.61 -19.49 7.83
CA ALA A 67 -6.28 -19.31 7.26
C ALA A 67 -5.18 -19.53 8.30
N ASP A 68 -5.35 -19.07 9.56
CA ASP A 68 -4.43 -19.33 10.66
C ASP A 68 -4.22 -20.81 10.93
N SER A 69 -5.28 -21.63 10.82
CA SER A 69 -5.19 -23.07 11.02
C SER A 69 -4.39 -23.75 9.89
N VAL A 70 -4.58 -23.31 8.65
CA VAL A 70 -3.81 -23.79 7.48
C VAL A 70 -2.35 -23.40 7.62
N ARG A 71 -2.07 -22.13 7.96
CA ARG A 71 -0.71 -21.65 8.21
C ARG A 71 -0.02 -22.41 9.34
N ALA A 72 -0.75 -22.71 10.41
CA ALA A 72 -0.23 -23.46 11.53
C ALA A 72 0.30 -24.84 11.14
N ALA A 73 -0.29 -25.46 10.13
CA ALA A 73 0.16 -26.74 9.59
C ALA A 73 1.41 -26.60 8.67
N ARG A 74 1.63 -25.43 8.09
CA ARG A 74 2.71 -25.19 7.10
C ARG A 74 3.94 -24.50 7.71
N LEU A 75 3.75 -23.56 8.65
CA LEU A 75 4.83 -22.89 9.37
C LEU A 75 5.17 -23.63 10.67
N ILE A 76 6.01 -24.65 10.55
CA ILE A 76 6.47 -25.50 11.68
C ILE A 76 7.80 -24.94 12.19
N PRO A 77 7.87 -24.39 13.42
CA PRO A 77 9.06 -23.71 13.91
C PRO A 77 10.20 -24.62 14.36
N ASP A 78 9.96 -25.94 14.44
CA ASP A 78 10.88 -26.89 15.08
C ASP A 78 12.28 -26.92 14.46
N ARG A 79 12.37 -26.85 13.12
CA ARG A 79 13.66 -26.77 12.42
C ARG A 79 14.41 -25.51 12.81
N LEU A 80 13.76 -24.37 12.77
CA LEU A 80 14.34 -23.07 13.11
C LEU A 80 14.79 -23.05 14.57
N MET A 81 13.95 -23.53 15.49
CA MET A 81 14.32 -23.60 16.91
C MET A 81 15.57 -24.44 17.15
N LYS A 82 15.72 -25.59 16.48
CA LYS A 82 16.91 -26.42 16.54
C LYS A 82 18.16 -25.74 15.95
N SER A 83 18.01 -24.89 14.95
CA SER A 83 19.15 -24.14 14.37
C SER A 83 19.58 -22.94 15.23
N LEU A 84 18.67 -22.33 15.96
CA LEU A 84 18.94 -21.17 16.80
C LEU A 84 19.43 -21.51 18.21
N PHE A 85 18.99 -22.66 18.74
CA PHE A 85 19.24 -23.03 20.14
C PHE A 85 19.81 -24.44 20.22
N SER A 86 20.94 -24.58 20.91
CA SER A 86 21.60 -25.88 21.15
C SER A 86 20.92 -26.72 22.23
N ASP A 87 20.12 -26.10 23.12
CA ASP A 87 19.42 -26.75 24.22
C ASP A 87 17.90 -26.81 23.96
N PRO A 88 17.33 -27.99 23.61
CA PRO A 88 15.89 -28.15 23.40
C PRO A 88 15.05 -27.90 24.68
N GLU A 89 15.59 -28.16 25.86
CA GLU A 89 14.88 -27.93 27.12
C GLU A 89 14.79 -26.43 27.45
N PHE A 90 15.83 -25.67 27.06
CA PHE A 90 15.75 -24.22 27.09
C PHE A 90 14.60 -23.72 26.21
N VAL A 91 14.47 -24.22 24.97
CA VAL A 91 13.38 -23.81 24.05
C VAL A 91 12.01 -24.10 24.67
N LYS A 92 11.81 -25.29 25.24
CA LYS A 92 10.54 -25.65 25.90
C LYS A 92 10.21 -24.75 27.10
N ARG A 93 11.22 -24.38 27.89
CA ARG A 93 11.05 -23.56 29.09
C ARG A 93 10.88 -22.10 28.79
N GLU A 94 11.69 -21.52 27.89
CA GLU A 94 11.83 -20.08 27.70
C GLU A 94 11.10 -19.54 26.45
N VAL A 95 11.07 -20.31 25.36
CA VAL A 95 10.46 -19.88 24.10
C VAL A 95 8.97 -20.29 24.08
N LYS A 96 8.14 -19.52 24.77
CA LYS A 96 6.71 -19.85 24.95
C LYS A 96 5.88 -19.85 23.66
N LYS A 97 6.33 -19.17 22.62
CA LYS A 97 5.61 -19.05 21.33
C LYS A 97 6.57 -19.18 20.15
N PRO A 98 7.13 -20.38 19.86
CA PRO A 98 8.17 -20.57 18.84
C PRO A 98 7.75 -20.06 17.45
N ARG A 99 6.48 -20.32 17.03
CA ARG A 99 5.95 -19.83 15.76
C ARG A 99 5.95 -18.29 15.69
N LYS A 100 5.55 -17.62 16.77
CA LYS A 100 5.58 -16.16 16.80
C LYS A 100 7.01 -15.61 16.71
N LEU A 101 7.98 -16.28 17.30
CA LEU A 101 9.38 -15.92 17.14
C LEU A 101 9.82 -16.09 15.67
N MET A 102 9.46 -17.19 15.04
CA MET A 102 9.73 -17.43 13.62
C MET A 102 9.12 -16.32 12.74
N GLU A 103 7.85 -15.96 12.95
CA GLU A 103 7.17 -14.89 12.23
C GLU A 103 7.85 -13.52 12.41
N GLN A 104 8.30 -13.22 13.63
CA GLN A 104 8.99 -11.98 13.92
C GLN A 104 10.38 -11.92 13.27
N LEU A 105 11.10 -13.03 13.24
CA LEU A 105 12.40 -13.11 12.56
C LEU A 105 12.23 -12.97 11.03
N LEU A 106 11.19 -13.56 10.44
CA LEU A 106 10.86 -13.37 9.03
C LEU A 106 10.52 -11.90 8.71
N LEU A 107 9.78 -11.23 9.60
CA LEU A 107 9.51 -9.80 9.46
C LEU A 107 10.80 -8.97 9.54
N GLN A 108 11.71 -9.30 10.46
CA GLN A 108 13.02 -8.66 10.54
C GLN A 108 13.83 -8.91 9.27
N ALA A 109 13.86 -10.15 8.76
CA ALA A 109 14.53 -10.48 7.52
C ALA A 109 14.03 -9.60 6.35
N ALA A 110 12.70 -9.38 6.27
CA ALA A 110 12.10 -8.57 5.21
C ALA A 110 12.49 -7.08 5.26
N ILE A 111 12.79 -6.53 6.44
CA ILE A 111 13.20 -5.12 6.59
C ILE A 111 14.72 -4.92 6.63
N MET A 112 15.53 -5.99 6.65
CA MET A 112 17.00 -5.89 6.65
C MET A 112 17.55 -5.19 5.40
N GLN A 113 16.81 -5.13 4.30
CA GLN A 113 17.18 -4.34 3.12
C GLN A 113 17.40 -2.84 3.43
N ASP A 114 16.79 -2.32 4.49
CA ASP A 114 16.99 -0.92 4.92
C ASP A 114 18.36 -0.69 5.57
N VAL A 115 19.06 -1.76 5.89
CA VAL A 115 20.39 -1.77 6.54
C VAL A 115 21.36 -2.72 5.81
N ASP A 116 21.25 -2.84 4.50
CA ASP A 116 22.04 -3.72 3.63
C ASP A 116 23.55 -3.44 3.75
N TYR A 117 23.93 -2.21 4.09
CA TYR A 117 25.31 -1.82 4.38
C TYR A 117 25.98 -2.61 5.53
N LEU A 118 25.19 -3.29 6.37
CA LEU A 118 25.72 -4.17 7.42
C LEU A 118 26.19 -5.53 6.88
N GLY A 119 25.81 -5.91 5.66
CA GLY A 119 26.14 -7.19 5.04
C GLY A 119 25.57 -8.41 5.78
N ILE A 120 24.47 -8.23 6.52
CA ILE A 120 23.80 -9.28 7.30
C ILE A 120 22.46 -9.61 6.64
N SER A 121 22.22 -10.92 6.41
CA SER A 121 20.91 -11.43 5.98
C SER A 121 20.34 -12.36 7.04
N LEU A 122 19.08 -12.16 7.42
CA LEU A 122 18.34 -13.11 8.25
C LEU A 122 17.56 -14.13 7.42
N TYR A 123 17.49 -13.95 6.11
CA TYR A 123 16.83 -14.93 5.24
C TYR A 123 17.54 -16.28 5.24
N ASP A 124 18.85 -16.30 5.49
CA ASP A 124 19.67 -17.53 5.59
C ASP A 124 19.24 -18.46 6.73
N LEU A 125 18.46 -17.95 7.69
CA LEU A 125 17.87 -18.74 8.76
C LEU A 125 16.72 -19.64 8.28
N PHE A 126 16.14 -19.37 7.09
CA PHE A 126 14.91 -19.97 6.63
C PHE A 126 15.13 -20.78 5.35
N THR A 127 14.27 -21.77 5.14
CA THR A 127 14.17 -22.43 3.83
C THR A 127 13.29 -21.63 2.89
N GLY A 128 13.44 -21.83 1.57
CA GLY A 128 12.56 -21.21 0.58
C GLY A 128 11.08 -21.56 0.80
N GLU A 129 10.79 -22.79 1.24
CA GLU A 129 9.43 -23.25 1.54
C GLU A 129 8.83 -22.51 2.75
N GLU A 130 9.61 -22.28 3.80
CA GLU A 130 9.18 -21.52 4.97
C GLU A 130 8.89 -20.06 4.62
N ILE A 131 9.73 -19.42 3.81
CA ILE A 131 9.54 -18.06 3.32
C ILE A 131 8.27 -17.98 2.45
N TYR A 132 8.10 -18.94 1.52
CA TYR A 132 6.94 -18.97 0.64
C TYR A 132 5.63 -19.17 1.43
N ALA A 133 5.60 -20.12 2.36
CA ALA A 133 4.42 -20.36 3.19
C ALA A 133 4.03 -19.14 4.04
N ALA A 134 5.01 -18.43 4.59
CA ALA A 134 4.76 -17.19 5.33
C ALA A 134 4.26 -16.07 4.44
N TRP A 135 4.83 -15.92 3.23
CA TRP A 135 4.39 -14.94 2.25
C TRP A 135 2.96 -15.21 1.78
N GLU A 136 2.62 -16.46 1.46
CA GLU A 136 1.29 -16.82 0.98
C GLU A 136 0.20 -16.51 2.02
N ASP A 137 0.46 -16.77 3.30
CA ASP A 137 -0.45 -16.42 4.39
C ASP A 137 -0.61 -14.89 4.53
N GLU A 138 0.49 -14.15 4.55
CA GLU A 138 0.44 -12.69 4.64
C GLU A 138 -0.27 -12.09 3.42
N ASN A 139 -0.01 -12.61 2.22
CA ASN A 139 -0.67 -12.23 0.99
C ASN A 139 -2.20 -12.39 1.10
N PHE A 140 -2.65 -13.56 1.55
CA PHE A 140 -4.07 -13.83 1.73
C PHE A 140 -4.69 -12.91 2.80
N ARG A 141 -4.00 -12.71 3.93
CA ARG A 141 -4.47 -11.80 4.98
C ARG A 141 -4.68 -10.38 4.46
N ARG A 142 -3.71 -9.83 3.74
CA ARG A 142 -3.82 -8.50 3.14
C ARG A 142 -4.93 -8.43 2.12
N TYR A 143 -5.07 -9.49 1.31
CA TYR A 143 -6.16 -9.59 0.35
C TYR A 143 -7.55 -9.58 1.02
N VAL A 144 -7.75 -10.35 2.08
CA VAL A 144 -9.01 -10.41 2.83
C VAL A 144 -9.28 -9.10 3.58
N MET A 145 -8.25 -8.47 4.13
CA MET A 145 -8.41 -7.27 4.95
C MET A 145 -8.59 -5.99 4.13
N PHE A 146 -7.91 -5.86 3.00
CA PHE A 146 -7.82 -4.60 2.26
C PHE A 146 -8.07 -4.75 0.76
N GLY A 147 -8.02 -5.97 0.23
CA GLY A 147 -8.12 -6.26 -1.19
C GLY A 147 -9.55 -6.42 -1.71
N PRO A 148 -9.68 -6.59 -3.03
CA PRO A 148 -10.98 -6.67 -3.72
C PRO A 148 -11.60 -8.07 -3.67
N SER A 149 -11.46 -8.81 -2.58
CA SER A 149 -11.99 -10.17 -2.50
C SER A 149 -13.47 -10.22 -2.86
N LYS A 150 -13.94 -11.30 -3.48
CA LYS A 150 -15.36 -11.45 -3.85
C LYS A 150 -16.28 -11.36 -2.64
N ARG A 151 -15.81 -11.80 -1.48
CA ARG A 151 -16.62 -11.90 -0.27
C ARG A 151 -16.67 -10.62 0.55
N PHE A 152 -15.56 -9.84 0.60
CA PHE A 152 -15.42 -8.70 1.51
C PHE A 152 -15.02 -7.41 0.79
N GLY A 153 -14.74 -7.45 -0.51
CA GLY A 153 -14.08 -6.37 -1.23
C GLY A 153 -14.94 -5.13 -1.44
N ASP A 154 -16.23 -5.27 -1.71
CA ASP A 154 -17.05 -4.12 -2.09
C ASP A 154 -17.08 -2.99 -1.06
N PRO A 155 -17.34 -3.23 0.24
CA PRO A 155 -17.29 -2.16 1.23
C PRO A 155 -15.87 -1.65 1.49
N ILE A 156 -14.84 -2.49 1.34
CA ILE A 156 -13.44 -2.08 1.49
C ILE A 156 -13.04 -1.14 0.36
N ILE A 157 -13.40 -1.47 -0.88
CA ILE A 157 -13.16 -0.62 -2.06
C ILE A 157 -13.93 0.71 -1.92
N ALA A 158 -15.16 0.66 -1.42
CA ALA A 158 -15.97 1.86 -1.22
C ALA A 158 -15.33 2.85 -0.23
N ASP A 159 -14.55 2.39 0.73
CA ASP A 159 -13.81 3.25 1.67
C ASP A 159 -12.76 4.15 0.97
N ALA A 160 -12.33 3.80 -0.26
CA ALA A 160 -11.43 4.63 -1.06
C ALA A 160 -12.13 5.76 -1.84
N LYS A 161 -13.45 5.74 -1.97
CA LYS A 161 -14.22 6.75 -2.73
C LYS A 161 -13.95 8.20 -2.27
N PRO A 162 -13.94 8.52 -0.96
CA PRO A 162 -13.62 9.88 -0.51
C PRO A 162 -12.21 10.33 -0.88
N LEU A 163 -11.24 9.41 -0.87
CA LEU A 163 -9.86 9.70 -1.28
C LEU A 163 -9.78 10.00 -2.77
N LEU A 164 -10.38 9.14 -3.61
CA LEU A 164 -10.42 9.35 -5.06
C LEU A 164 -11.11 10.66 -5.42
N ARG A 165 -12.27 10.96 -4.80
CA ARG A 165 -12.98 12.22 -4.98
C ARG A 165 -12.08 13.42 -4.64
N ASN A 166 -11.40 13.39 -3.50
CA ASN A 166 -10.50 14.48 -3.11
C ASN A 166 -9.29 14.64 -4.06
N ILE A 167 -8.80 13.55 -4.65
CA ILE A 167 -7.73 13.61 -5.66
C ILE A 167 -8.25 14.33 -6.91
N VAL A 168 -9.43 13.94 -7.41
CA VAL A 168 -10.04 14.53 -8.61
C VAL A 168 -10.39 16.00 -8.39
N GLU A 169 -11.05 16.35 -7.29
CA GLU A 169 -11.39 17.75 -6.94
C GLU A 169 -10.16 18.63 -6.84
N THR A 170 -9.08 18.14 -6.20
CA THR A 170 -7.79 18.87 -6.13
C THR A 170 -7.22 19.12 -7.54
N ALA A 171 -7.29 18.10 -8.42
CA ALA A 171 -6.82 18.24 -9.79
C ALA A 171 -7.69 19.23 -10.59
N GLU A 172 -9.01 19.18 -10.45
CA GLU A 172 -9.93 20.15 -11.09
C GLU A 172 -9.61 21.60 -10.66
N GLU A 173 -9.39 21.85 -9.36
CA GLU A 173 -9.02 23.19 -8.86
C GLU A 173 -7.71 23.69 -9.47
N VAL A 174 -6.68 22.83 -9.56
CA VAL A 174 -5.37 23.20 -10.12
C VAL A 174 -5.45 23.41 -11.64
N ILE A 175 -6.12 22.51 -12.34
CA ILE A 175 -6.29 22.57 -13.80
C ILE A 175 -7.12 23.80 -14.19
N GLY A 176 -8.15 24.12 -13.43
CA GLY A 176 -9.01 25.29 -13.63
C GLY A 176 -8.37 26.61 -13.23
N GLY A 177 -7.17 26.63 -12.66
CA GLY A 177 -6.46 27.85 -12.24
C GLY A 177 -6.92 28.42 -10.91
N GLY A 178 -7.83 27.76 -10.18
CA GLY A 178 -8.29 28.18 -8.84
C GLY A 178 -7.26 27.94 -7.74
N LYS A 179 -6.22 27.14 -8.02
CA LYS A 179 -5.18 26.79 -7.08
C LYS A 179 -3.84 26.59 -7.78
N GLU A 180 -2.79 27.17 -7.22
CA GLU A 180 -1.43 26.97 -7.74
C GLU A 180 -0.67 25.97 -6.86
N LEU A 181 -0.46 24.76 -7.39
CA LEU A 181 0.29 23.70 -6.73
C LEU A 181 1.19 22.98 -7.74
N ALA A 182 2.43 22.74 -7.33
CA ALA A 182 3.34 21.84 -8.07
C ALA A 182 3.02 20.36 -7.78
N ALA A 183 2.61 20.06 -6.54
CA ALA A 183 2.21 18.71 -6.15
C ALA A 183 1.25 18.69 -4.95
N SER A 184 0.46 17.65 -4.85
CA SER A 184 -0.33 17.32 -3.65
C SER A 184 0.04 15.91 -3.19
N LEU A 185 0.75 15.82 -2.07
CA LEU A 185 1.29 14.58 -1.50
C LEU A 185 0.39 14.06 -0.37
N ARG A 186 0.15 12.77 -0.36
CA ARG A 186 -0.68 12.08 0.63
C ARG A 186 0.06 10.89 1.21
N PHE A 187 0.40 10.93 2.50
CA PHE A 187 1.11 9.87 3.23
C PHE A 187 0.11 9.05 4.02
N GLY A 188 -0.25 7.90 3.46
CA GLY A 188 -1.19 6.94 4.01
C GLY A 188 -0.52 5.62 4.36
N HIS A 189 -1.27 4.54 4.19
CA HIS A 189 -0.86 3.17 4.47
C HIS A 189 -1.41 2.24 3.38
N ASP A 190 -1.04 0.97 3.42
CA ASP A 190 -1.58 -0.10 2.59
C ASP A 190 -3.12 -0.12 2.56
N VAL A 191 -3.76 0.11 3.71
CA VAL A 191 -5.23 0.25 3.85
C VAL A 191 -5.84 1.40 3.02
N ASN A 192 -5.05 2.33 2.52
CA ASN A 192 -5.50 3.38 1.60
C ASN A 192 -5.08 3.09 0.16
N VAL A 193 -3.88 2.56 -0.05
CA VAL A 193 -3.32 2.28 -1.38
C VAL A 193 -4.05 1.12 -2.06
N ILE A 194 -4.21 -0.01 -1.35
CA ILE A 194 -4.82 -1.21 -1.92
C ILE A 194 -6.27 -0.96 -2.37
N PRO A 195 -7.18 -0.40 -1.54
CA PRO A 195 -8.54 -0.11 -1.99
C PRO A 195 -8.62 0.94 -3.10
N LEU A 196 -7.71 1.93 -3.13
CA LEU A 196 -7.67 2.93 -4.19
C LEU A 196 -7.33 2.30 -5.54
N LEU A 197 -6.31 1.44 -5.59
CA LEU A 197 -5.92 0.71 -6.79
C LEU A 197 -7.03 -0.22 -7.27
N ALA A 198 -7.69 -0.91 -6.34
CA ALA A 198 -8.82 -1.79 -6.64
C ALA A 198 -10.03 -1.00 -7.16
N LEU A 199 -10.35 0.17 -6.58
CA LEU A 199 -11.42 1.06 -7.03
C LEU A 199 -11.15 1.58 -8.44
N LEU A 200 -9.90 1.96 -8.74
CA LEU A 200 -9.48 2.40 -10.07
C LEU A 200 -9.42 1.27 -11.10
N GLY A 201 -9.59 0.02 -10.70
CA GLY A 201 -9.51 -1.12 -11.60
C GLY A 201 -8.09 -1.37 -12.13
N VAL A 202 -7.05 -0.99 -11.37
CA VAL A 202 -5.66 -1.17 -11.80
C VAL A 202 -5.34 -2.64 -12.00
N GLU A 203 -4.76 -2.97 -13.15
CA GLU A 203 -4.36 -4.33 -13.50
C GLU A 203 -3.41 -4.93 -12.42
N GLY A 204 -3.64 -6.19 -12.06
CA GLY A 204 -2.91 -6.89 -10.99
C GLY A 204 -3.30 -6.49 -9.56
N ALA A 205 -4.01 -5.37 -9.36
CA ALA A 205 -4.47 -4.93 -8.04
C ALA A 205 -5.99 -5.11 -7.84
N SER A 206 -6.76 -5.24 -8.91
CA SER A 206 -8.24 -5.32 -8.89
C SER A 206 -8.80 -6.73 -9.06
N ALA A 207 -7.96 -7.77 -9.12
CA ALA A 207 -8.38 -9.16 -9.32
C ALA A 207 -9.26 -9.67 -8.16
N ARG A 208 -10.42 -10.23 -8.49
CA ARG A 208 -11.43 -10.66 -7.52
C ARG A 208 -11.52 -12.18 -7.43
N VAL A 209 -10.90 -12.75 -6.42
CA VAL A 209 -10.88 -14.19 -6.13
C VAL A 209 -11.41 -14.50 -4.73
N SER A 210 -11.63 -15.77 -4.44
CA SER A 210 -12.25 -16.20 -3.17
C SER A 210 -11.33 -17.02 -2.30
N THR A 211 -10.36 -17.72 -2.89
CA THR A 211 -9.48 -18.67 -2.20
C THR A 211 -8.06 -18.13 -2.05
N PRO A 212 -7.30 -18.56 -1.02
CA PRO A 212 -5.90 -18.17 -0.84
C PRO A 212 -5.02 -18.55 -2.05
N GLU A 213 -5.26 -19.72 -2.63
CA GLU A 213 -4.52 -20.25 -3.75
C GLU A 213 -4.70 -19.36 -4.99
N GLU A 214 -5.94 -19.03 -5.32
CA GLU A 214 -6.23 -18.11 -6.42
C GLU A 214 -5.63 -16.71 -6.17
N ALA A 215 -5.65 -16.22 -4.92
CA ALA A 215 -5.09 -14.93 -4.61
C ALA A 215 -3.57 -14.89 -4.86
N ALA A 216 -2.86 -15.95 -4.48
CA ALA A 216 -1.41 -16.03 -4.67
C ALA A 216 -0.99 -15.91 -6.15
N GLU A 217 -1.82 -16.40 -7.07
CA GLU A 217 -1.54 -16.39 -8.51
C GLU A 217 -1.80 -15.02 -9.17
N VAL A 218 -2.87 -14.32 -8.76
CA VAL A 218 -3.38 -13.16 -9.49
C VAL A 218 -3.23 -11.84 -8.75
N TRP A 219 -3.06 -11.90 -7.44
CA TRP A 219 -2.90 -10.72 -6.58
C TRP A 219 -1.76 -10.95 -5.58
N GLN A 220 -0.76 -10.11 -5.63
CA GLN A 220 0.46 -10.29 -4.84
C GLN A 220 0.77 -9.02 -4.07
N VAL A 221 0.67 -9.08 -2.75
CA VAL A 221 0.83 -7.92 -1.85
C VAL A 221 2.15 -7.19 -2.07
N HIS A 222 3.24 -7.90 -2.32
CA HIS A 222 4.56 -7.31 -2.56
C HIS A 222 4.68 -6.55 -3.88
N ARG A 223 3.74 -6.75 -4.82
CA ARG A 223 3.61 -5.97 -6.06
C ARG A 223 2.61 -4.85 -5.91
N VAL A 224 1.50 -5.10 -5.20
CA VAL A 224 0.42 -4.12 -5.02
C VAL A 224 0.79 -3.06 -3.99
N SER A 225 1.33 -3.47 -2.86
CA SER A 225 1.68 -2.55 -1.77
C SER A 225 3.00 -2.95 -1.09
N PRO A 226 4.15 -2.88 -1.80
CA PRO A 226 5.46 -3.04 -1.17
C PRO A 226 5.74 -1.92 -0.16
N MET A 227 6.88 -1.98 0.51
CA MET A 227 7.38 -0.85 1.28
C MET A 227 7.55 0.36 0.36
N ALA A 228 7.18 1.55 0.86
CA ALA A 228 7.13 2.80 0.09
C ALA A 228 6.21 2.76 -1.16
N ALA A 229 5.21 1.86 -1.17
CA ALA A 229 4.23 1.81 -2.25
C ALA A 229 3.62 3.19 -2.51
N ASN A 230 3.46 3.52 -3.79
CA ASN A 230 2.91 4.80 -4.17
C ASN A 230 2.03 4.72 -5.43
N VAL A 231 1.13 5.68 -5.54
CA VAL A 231 0.31 5.94 -6.73
C VAL A 231 0.52 7.38 -7.12
N GLN A 232 0.91 7.61 -8.36
CA GLN A 232 1.19 8.94 -8.87
C GLN A 232 0.21 9.28 -10.00
N PHE A 233 -0.38 10.46 -9.93
CA PHE A 233 -1.18 11.06 -11.01
C PHE A 233 -0.38 12.24 -11.53
N ILE A 234 0.21 12.12 -12.73
CA ILE A 234 1.09 13.11 -13.32
C ILE A 234 0.35 13.81 -14.46
N PHE A 235 0.19 15.12 -14.33
CA PHE A 235 -0.56 15.94 -15.28
C PHE A 235 0.38 16.69 -16.22
N PHE A 236 0.06 16.66 -17.49
CA PHE A 236 0.77 17.35 -18.55
C PHE A 236 -0.18 18.32 -19.25
N ARG A 237 0.20 19.58 -19.36
CA ARG A 237 -0.58 20.60 -20.11
C ARG A 237 0.22 21.07 -21.29
N ASN A 238 -0.40 21.10 -22.48
CA ASN A 238 0.18 21.69 -23.66
C ASN A 238 -0.12 23.20 -23.74
N PRO A 239 0.53 23.96 -24.67
CA PRO A 239 0.25 25.39 -24.84
C PRO A 239 -1.18 25.71 -25.27
N ALA A 240 -1.90 24.77 -25.89
CA ALA A 240 -3.30 24.93 -26.27
C ALA A 240 -4.28 24.74 -25.10
N GLY A 241 -3.78 24.30 -23.93
CA GLY A 241 -4.57 24.09 -22.75
C GLY A 241 -5.08 22.66 -22.54
N ASP A 242 -4.84 21.74 -23.49
CA ASP A 242 -5.21 20.33 -23.31
C ASP A 242 -4.41 19.70 -22.18
N VAL A 243 -5.06 18.86 -21.41
CA VAL A 243 -4.45 18.19 -20.27
C VAL A 243 -4.50 16.67 -20.46
N LEU A 244 -3.35 16.04 -20.28
CA LEU A 244 -3.21 14.60 -20.17
C LEU A 244 -2.84 14.21 -18.75
N VAL A 245 -3.26 13.03 -18.32
CA VAL A 245 -2.86 12.40 -17.05
C VAL A 245 -2.21 11.05 -17.32
N ARG A 246 -1.09 10.79 -16.65
CA ARG A 246 -0.42 9.51 -16.60
C ARG A 246 -0.49 8.98 -15.17
N ILE A 247 -0.86 7.72 -15.01
CA ILE A 247 -0.94 7.09 -13.71
C ILE A 247 0.19 6.09 -13.55
N LEU A 248 0.97 6.25 -12.49
CA LEU A 248 1.99 5.28 -12.11
C LEU A 248 1.61 4.60 -10.81
N HIS A 249 1.91 3.32 -10.74
CA HIS A 249 1.86 2.51 -9.53
C HIS A 249 3.26 1.90 -9.30
N ASN A 250 3.87 2.25 -8.17
CA ASN A 250 5.26 1.86 -7.87
C ASN A 250 6.20 2.15 -9.05
N GLU A 251 6.18 3.39 -9.56
CA GLU A 251 6.98 3.95 -10.66
C GLU A 251 6.77 3.30 -12.05
N ARG A 252 5.77 2.41 -12.17
CA ARG A 252 5.42 1.77 -13.45
C ARG A 252 4.04 2.23 -13.92
N ASP A 253 3.85 2.24 -15.24
CA ASP A 253 2.54 2.58 -15.80
C ASP A 253 1.46 1.65 -15.25
N ALA A 254 0.40 2.25 -14.69
CA ALA A 254 -0.77 1.53 -14.20
C ALA A 254 -1.77 1.31 -15.33
N GLY A 255 -2.02 0.05 -15.68
CA GLY A 255 -3.08 -0.31 -16.62
C GLY A 255 -4.46 -0.06 -16.01
N LEU A 256 -5.27 0.80 -16.67
CA LEU A 256 -6.65 1.08 -16.31
C LEU A 256 -7.62 0.48 -17.32
N PRO A 257 -8.86 0.18 -16.95
CA PRO A 257 -9.88 -0.37 -17.86
C PRO A 257 -10.46 0.69 -18.82
N LEU A 258 -9.70 1.72 -19.15
CA LEU A 258 -10.07 2.79 -20.08
C LEU A 258 -9.57 2.55 -21.51
N GLY A 259 -8.60 1.64 -21.68
CA GLY A 259 -7.87 1.50 -22.94
C GLY A 259 -7.03 2.73 -23.29
N GLY A 260 -6.15 2.59 -24.29
CA GLY A 260 -5.39 3.73 -24.85
C GLY A 260 -4.31 4.35 -23.94
N GLY A 261 -3.96 3.69 -22.81
CA GLY A 261 -2.88 4.17 -21.94
C GLY A 261 -1.50 4.23 -22.60
N PRO A 262 -0.46 4.74 -21.92
CA PRO A 262 -0.43 5.19 -20.51
C PRO A 262 -0.88 6.64 -20.27
N TYR A 263 -1.18 7.41 -21.33
CA TYR A 263 -1.63 8.80 -21.23
C TYR A 263 -3.11 8.89 -21.56
N TYR A 264 -3.90 9.41 -20.63
CA TYR A 264 -5.34 9.58 -20.78
C TYR A 264 -5.68 11.06 -20.90
N ARG A 265 -6.68 11.42 -21.72
CA ARG A 265 -7.22 12.77 -21.67
C ARG A 265 -7.82 13.01 -20.30
N TRP A 266 -7.59 14.20 -19.73
CA TRP A 266 -8.08 14.53 -18.39
C TRP A 266 -9.59 14.35 -18.26
N GLU A 267 -10.37 14.83 -19.23
CA GLU A 267 -11.82 14.74 -19.22
C GLU A 267 -12.28 13.28 -19.13
N THR A 268 -11.70 12.40 -19.94
CA THR A 268 -12.03 10.96 -19.95
C THR A 268 -11.68 10.31 -18.61
N PHE A 269 -10.50 10.59 -18.09
CA PHE A 269 -10.07 10.05 -16.80
C PHE A 269 -10.91 10.59 -15.63
N ARG A 270 -11.20 11.89 -15.63
CA ARG A 270 -12.05 12.55 -14.63
C ARG A 270 -13.45 11.92 -14.60
N ASP A 271 -14.08 11.76 -15.77
CA ASP A 271 -15.44 11.24 -15.88
C ASP A 271 -15.49 9.76 -15.46
N TYR A 272 -14.46 9.00 -15.80
CA TYR A 272 -14.27 7.65 -15.27
C TYR A 272 -14.19 7.65 -13.74
N CYS A 273 -13.33 8.45 -13.16
CA CYS A 273 -13.20 8.52 -11.70
C CYS A 273 -14.54 8.93 -11.04
N LYS A 274 -15.26 9.91 -11.61
CA LYS A 274 -16.56 10.33 -11.09
C LYS A 274 -17.55 9.16 -11.06
N SER A 275 -17.62 8.36 -12.11
CA SER A 275 -18.50 7.17 -12.16
C SER A 275 -18.18 6.12 -11.08
N LEU A 276 -16.97 6.11 -10.53
CA LEU A 276 -16.55 5.16 -9.48
C LEU A 276 -17.01 5.60 -8.08
N TYR A 277 -17.20 6.89 -7.83
CA TYR A 277 -17.51 7.39 -6.49
C TYR A 277 -18.87 8.10 -6.36
N GLU A 278 -19.54 8.40 -7.44
CA GLU A 278 -20.94 8.82 -7.46
C GLU A 278 -21.88 7.61 -7.27
#